data_d451527f3201efde2c21675fe085b99f
#
_entry.id   d451527f3201efde2c21675fe085b99f
#
_cell.length_a   1.000
_cell.length_b   1.000
_cell.length_c   1.000
_cell.angle_alpha   90.00
_cell.angle_beta   90.00
_cell.angle_gamma   90.00
#
_symmetry.space_group_name_H-M   'P 1'
#
loop_
_entity.id
_entity.type
_entity.pdbx_description
1 polymer ?
#
loop_
_entity_poly.entity_id
_entity_poly.type
_entity_poly.pdbx_seq_one_letter_code
_entity_poly.pdbx_strand_id
1 'polypeptide(L)'
;MARAGLTQIKLVTAAGDLADRIGFDNVTIAALARGFGIKDASIYSHIKNLHDLRVQVALSAAQDFADRIGAAVAGRSGKDALVAFADAYREFAVHHPGRYAATQMQLDATTAESSPAYRRILDTTYALFHGYGLTEPDLTDAVRLLRSFFHGFAALEASGGFGHPRGLATSWQRDLDALDFTLRHWSSTHD
;
A
#
# COMPACT_ATOMS: atom_id res chain seq x y z
N MET A 1 6.37 2.85 -38.14
CA MET A 1 5.51 2.84 -36.93
C MET A 1 5.97 3.96 -36.03
N ALA A 2 5.12 4.95 -35.74
CA ALA A 2 5.45 6.05 -34.86
C ALA A 2 5.70 5.46 -33.45
N ARG A 3 6.91 5.63 -32.90
CA ARG A 3 7.22 5.34 -31.49
C ARG A 3 6.27 6.22 -30.67
N ALA A 4 5.26 5.61 -30.04
CA ALA A 4 4.43 6.33 -29.09
C ALA A 4 5.37 7.00 -28.08
N GLY A 5 5.40 8.33 -28.05
CA GLY A 5 6.37 9.10 -27.29
C GLY A 5 6.43 8.65 -25.83
N LEU A 6 7.61 8.63 -25.24
CA LEU A 6 7.82 8.42 -23.82
C LEU A 6 7.09 9.56 -23.07
N THR A 7 6.34 9.22 -22.05
CA THR A 7 5.69 10.19 -21.18
C THR A 7 6.05 9.88 -19.73
N GLN A 8 5.94 10.86 -18.85
CA GLN A 8 6.14 10.68 -17.42
C GLN A 8 5.26 9.56 -16.85
N ILE A 9 3.99 9.51 -17.24
CA ILE A 9 3.05 8.45 -16.81
C ILE A 9 3.56 7.07 -17.21
N LYS A 10 3.96 6.87 -18.47
CA LYS A 10 4.52 5.59 -18.94
C LYS A 10 5.79 5.20 -18.17
N LEU A 11 6.62 6.17 -17.85
CA LEU A 11 7.85 5.98 -17.09
C LEU A 11 7.55 5.51 -15.67
N VAL A 12 6.62 6.18 -14.98
CA VAL A 12 6.21 5.85 -13.61
C VAL A 12 5.55 4.47 -13.57
N THR A 13 4.65 4.17 -14.52
CA THR A 13 4.02 2.84 -14.62
C THR A 13 5.07 1.75 -14.80
N ALA A 14 5.99 1.93 -15.77
CA ALA A 14 7.04 0.95 -16.02
C ALA A 14 8.02 0.80 -14.85
N ALA A 15 8.28 1.88 -14.09
CA ALA A 15 9.08 1.83 -12.88
C ALA A 15 8.37 1.04 -11.76
N GLY A 16 7.04 1.17 -11.62
CA GLY A 16 6.23 0.36 -10.74
C GLY A 16 6.25 -1.13 -11.12
N ASP A 17 6.08 -1.44 -12.42
CA ASP A 17 6.18 -2.81 -12.94
C ASP A 17 7.58 -3.40 -12.73
N LEU A 18 8.62 -2.59 -12.87
CA LEU A 18 9.99 -3.00 -12.60
C LEU A 18 10.20 -3.25 -11.11
N ALA A 19 9.68 -2.37 -10.25
CA ALA A 19 9.74 -2.53 -8.81
C ALA A 19 9.11 -3.84 -8.34
N ASP A 20 7.97 -4.23 -8.90
CA ASP A 20 7.32 -5.51 -8.56
C ASP A 20 8.15 -6.73 -8.95
N ARG A 21 9.01 -6.62 -9.98
CA ARG A 21 9.89 -7.72 -10.43
C ARG A 21 11.21 -7.82 -9.70
N ILE A 22 11.85 -6.68 -9.38
CA ILE A 22 13.22 -6.67 -8.86
C ILE A 22 13.36 -6.02 -7.48
N GLY A 23 12.25 -5.57 -6.87
CA GLY A 23 12.23 -4.79 -5.63
C GLY A 23 12.36 -3.28 -5.89
N PHE A 24 11.66 -2.49 -5.08
CA PHE A 24 11.61 -1.03 -5.24
C PHE A 24 12.98 -0.35 -5.11
N ASP A 25 13.80 -0.79 -4.17
CA ASP A 25 15.13 -0.22 -3.94
C ASP A 25 16.12 -0.50 -5.08
N ASN A 26 15.86 -1.52 -5.88
CA ASN A 26 16.70 -1.91 -7.02
C ASN A 26 16.31 -1.19 -8.32
N VAL A 27 15.26 -0.37 -8.32
CA VAL A 27 14.89 0.45 -9.47
C VAL A 27 15.93 1.54 -9.68
N THR A 28 16.52 1.55 -10.88
CA THR A 28 17.52 2.54 -11.31
C THR A 28 17.15 3.14 -12.65
N ILE A 29 17.66 4.33 -12.95
CA ILE A 29 17.48 4.99 -14.26
C ILE A 29 18.00 4.10 -15.39
N ALA A 30 19.18 3.48 -15.21
CA ALA A 30 19.79 2.61 -16.20
C ALA A 30 18.95 1.33 -16.48
N ALA A 31 18.36 0.72 -15.43
CA ALA A 31 17.49 -0.44 -15.59
C ALA A 31 16.21 -0.06 -16.37
N LEU A 32 15.65 1.10 -16.08
CA LEU A 32 14.46 1.61 -16.74
C LEU A 32 14.74 1.97 -18.22
N ALA A 33 15.84 2.70 -18.50
CA ALA A 33 16.28 3.05 -19.85
C ALA A 33 16.50 1.81 -20.72
N ARG A 34 17.11 0.77 -20.15
CA ARG A 34 17.29 -0.53 -20.80
C ARG A 34 15.96 -1.17 -21.18
N GLY A 35 14.97 -1.12 -20.27
CA GLY A 35 13.62 -1.64 -20.53
C GLY A 35 12.91 -0.95 -21.69
N PHE A 36 13.18 0.35 -21.91
CA PHE A 36 12.64 1.11 -23.04
C PHE A 36 13.52 1.07 -24.29
N GLY A 37 14.74 0.52 -24.21
CA GLY A 37 15.71 0.55 -25.32
C GLY A 37 16.17 1.96 -25.68
N ILE A 38 16.31 2.86 -24.70
CA ILE A 38 16.71 4.26 -24.85
C ILE A 38 17.95 4.58 -24.03
N LYS A 39 18.54 5.75 -24.25
CA LYS A 39 19.65 6.26 -23.41
C LYS A 39 19.09 6.85 -22.12
N ASP A 40 19.85 6.75 -21.03
CA ASP A 40 19.53 7.33 -19.71
C ASP A 40 19.16 8.82 -19.81
N ALA A 41 19.89 9.57 -20.63
CA ALA A 41 19.63 11.00 -20.88
C ALA A 41 18.19 11.29 -21.35
N SER A 42 17.54 10.35 -22.05
CA SER A 42 16.17 10.51 -22.52
C SER A 42 15.15 10.44 -21.37
N ILE A 43 15.49 9.79 -20.28
CA ILE A 43 14.62 9.69 -19.09
C ILE A 43 14.58 11.02 -18.35
N TYR A 44 15.72 11.70 -18.25
CA TYR A 44 15.83 13.00 -17.56
C TYR A 44 15.04 14.15 -18.21
N SER A 45 14.51 13.97 -19.42
CA SER A 45 13.54 14.90 -19.99
C SER A 45 12.14 14.81 -19.35
N HIS A 46 11.88 13.77 -18.58
CA HIS A 46 10.57 13.48 -17.96
C HIS A 46 10.58 13.46 -16.44
N ILE A 47 11.76 13.30 -15.83
CA ILE A 47 11.95 13.27 -14.37
C ILE A 47 13.18 14.08 -13.99
N LYS A 48 13.20 14.62 -12.78
CA LYS A 48 14.34 15.41 -12.29
C LYS A 48 15.55 14.54 -11.93
N ASN A 49 15.29 13.46 -11.21
CA ASN A 49 16.31 12.51 -10.73
C ASN A 49 15.63 11.20 -10.28
N LEU A 50 16.42 10.24 -9.78
CA LEU A 50 15.90 8.96 -9.28
C LEU A 50 14.98 9.12 -8.08
N HIS A 51 15.26 10.06 -7.17
CA HIS A 51 14.39 10.32 -6.01
C HIS A 51 13.01 10.83 -6.47
N ASP A 52 12.97 11.77 -7.39
CA ASP A 52 11.73 12.26 -8.00
C ASP A 52 10.92 11.12 -8.64
N LEU A 53 11.58 10.23 -9.39
CA LEU A 53 10.93 9.03 -9.94
C LEU A 53 10.34 8.15 -8.83
N ARG A 54 11.10 7.89 -7.78
CA ARG A 54 10.65 7.07 -6.65
C ARG A 54 9.44 7.67 -5.93
N VAL A 55 9.43 8.98 -5.72
CA VAL A 55 8.28 9.71 -5.16
C VAL A 55 7.06 9.55 -6.06
N GLN A 56 7.20 9.70 -7.37
CA GLN A 56 6.09 9.55 -8.30
C GLN A 56 5.56 8.11 -8.35
N VAL A 57 6.44 7.11 -8.25
CA VAL A 57 6.02 5.69 -8.13
C VAL A 57 5.26 5.48 -6.82
N ALA A 58 5.73 6.04 -5.71
CA ALA A 58 5.06 5.95 -4.41
C ALA A 58 3.65 6.57 -4.45
N LEU A 59 3.50 7.75 -5.04
CA LEU A 59 2.20 8.42 -5.20
C LEU A 59 1.26 7.62 -6.12
N SER A 60 1.77 7.09 -7.23
CA SER A 60 0.99 6.25 -8.14
C SER A 60 0.56 4.93 -7.49
N ALA A 61 1.45 4.30 -6.75
CA ALA A 61 1.16 3.08 -6.00
C ALA A 61 0.14 3.33 -4.87
N ALA A 62 0.26 4.45 -4.16
CA ALA A 62 -0.72 4.85 -3.15
C ALA A 62 -2.11 5.09 -3.76
N GLN A 63 -2.17 5.64 -4.99
CA GLN A 63 -3.45 5.82 -5.70
C GLN A 63 -4.10 4.47 -6.04
N ASP A 64 -3.35 3.52 -6.62
CA ASP A 64 -3.85 2.16 -6.93
C ASP A 64 -4.31 1.44 -5.65
N PHE A 65 -3.51 1.54 -4.59
CA PHE A 65 -3.84 0.97 -3.27
C PHE A 65 -5.13 1.58 -2.69
N ALA A 66 -5.28 2.92 -2.73
CA ALA A 66 -6.48 3.61 -2.26
C ALA A 66 -7.73 3.22 -3.06
N ASP A 67 -7.59 3.08 -4.39
CA ASP A 67 -8.68 2.68 -5.28
C ASP A 67 -9.17 1.27 -4.97
N ARG A 68 -8.26 0.31 -4.79
CA ARG A 68 -8.58 -1.08 -4.47
C ARG A 68 -9.26 -1.22 -3.11
N ILE A 69 -8.69 -0.60 -2.08
CA ILE A 69 -9.29 -0.61 -0.74
C ILE A 69 -10.67 0.07 -0.75
N GLY A 70 -10.77 1.25 -1.36
CA GLY A 70 -12.05 1.97 -1.43
C GLY A 70 -13.14 1.15 -2.15
N ALA A 71 -12.79 0.47 -3.25
CA ALA A 71 -13.72 -0.42 -3.95
C ALA A 71 -14.11 -1.63 -3.11
N ALA A 72 -13.15 -2.22 -2.38
CA ALA A 72 -13.42 -3.39 -1.54
C ALA A 72 -14.36 -3.09 -0.38
N VAL A 73 -14.23 -1.95 0.28
CA VAL A 73 -15.06 -1.60 1.46
C VAL A 73 -16.39 -0.94 1.10
N ALA A 74 -16.62 -0.58 -0.16
CA ALA A 74 -17.81 0.13 -0.58
C ALA A 74 -19.10 -0.64 -0.19
N GLY A 75 -20.01 0.03 0.53
CA GLY A 75 -21.28 -0.55 1.00
C GLY A 75 -21.14 -1.55 2.14
N ARG A 76 -19.97 -1.69 2.75
CA ARG A 76 -19.71 -2.60 3.88
C ARG A 76 -19.52 -1.82 5.17
N SER A 77 -19.74 -2.50 6.31
CA SER A 77 -19.49 -1.93 7.65
C SER A 77 -19.04 -3.00 8.64
N GLY A 78 -18.50 -2.58 9.79
CA GLY A 78 -18.05 -3.49 10.86
C GLY A 78 -17.13 -4.58 10.35
N LYS A 79 -17.34 -5.83 10.76
CA LYS A 79 -16.48 -6.97 10.39
C LYS A 79 -16.36 -7.17 8.89
N ASP A 80 -17.44 -7.01 8.13
CA ASP A 80 -17.39 -7.22 6.67
C ASP A 80 -16.49 -6.17 5.99
N ALA A 81 -16.50 -4.95 6.46
CA ALA A 81 -15.59 -3.90 5.99
C ALA A 81 -14.13 -4.19 6.41
N LEU A 82 -13.91 -4.65 7.65
CA LEU A 82 -12.57 -5.03 8.15
C LEU A 82 -11.97 -6.15 7.29
N VAL A 83 -12.73 -7.22 7.05
CA VAL A 83 -12.27 -8.34 6.22
C VAL A 83 -11.96 -7.88 4.79
N ALA A 84 -12.86 -7.13 4.16
CA ALA A 84 -12.68 -6.64 2.81
C ALA A 84 -11.47 -5.69 2.68
N PHE A 85 -11.27 -4.81 3.66
CA PHE A 85 -10.09 -3.94 3.74
C PHE A 85 -8.80 -4.75 3.84
N ALA A 86 -8.77 -5.71 4.78
CA ALA A 86 -7.61 -6.54 5.05
C ALA A 86 -7.24 -7.42 3.86
N ASP A 87 -8.22 -8.02 3.20
CA ASP A 87 -8.01 -8.87 2.01
C ASP A 87 -7.45 -8.04 0.84
N ALA A 88 -8.02 -6.85 0.57
CA ALA A 88 -7.52 -5.96 -0.47
C ALA A 88 -6.10 -5.44 -0.16
N TYR A 89 -5.82 -5.16 1.12
CA TYR A 89 -4.48 -4.77 1.58
C TYR A 89 -3.46 -5.87 1.31
N ARG A 90 -3.75 -7.10 1.77
CA ARG A 90 -2.87 -8.26 1.61
C ARG A 90 -2.69 -8.62 0.13
N GLU A 91 -3.77 -8.64 -0.64
CA GLU A 91 -3.74 -8.91 -2.08
C GLU A 91 -2.81 -7.94 -2.81
N PHE A 92 -2.92 -6.64 -2.52
CA PHE A 92 -2.03 -5.65 -3.11
C PHE A 92 -0.57 -5.89 -2.73
N ALA A 93 -0.29 -6.12 -1.45
CA ALA A 93 1.07 -6.34 -0.97
C ALA A 93 1.72 -7.59 -1.57
N VAL A 94 0.95 -8.68 -1.74
CA VAL A 94 1.44 -9.96 -2.30
C VAL A 94 1.63 -9.88 -3.82
N HIS A 95 0.68 -9.28 -4.56
CA HIS A 95 0.72 -9.26 -6.03
C HIS A 95 1.53 -8.08 -6.59
N HIS A 96 1.73 -7.02 -5.80
CA HIS A 96 2.48 -5.83 -6.17
C HIS A 96 3.54 -5.45 -5.13
N PRO A 97 4.49 -6.36 -4.81
CA PRO A 97 5.39 -6.18 -3.68
C PRO A 97 6.28 -4.94 -3.81
N GLY A 98 6.71 -4.58 -5.01
CA GLY A 98 7.51 -3.39 -5.25
C GLY A 98 6.70 -2.10 -5.14
N ARG A 99 5.48 -2.07 -5.67
CA ARG A 99 4.55 -0.96 -5.50
C ARG A 99 4.14 -0.83 -4.02
N TYR A 100 3.88 -1.96 -3.35
CA TYR A 100 3.60 -1.92 -1.92
C TYR A 100 4.78 -1.35 -1.14
N ALA A 101 6.02 -1.78 -1.42
CA ALA A 101 7.21 -1.20 -0.81
C ALA A 101 7.33 0.31 -1.08
N ALA A 102 6.97 0.77 -2.29
CA ALA A 102 6.94 2.19 -2.62
C ALA A 102 5.95 2.98 -1.74
N THR A 103 4.78 2.40 -1.40
CA THR A 103 3.82 3.08 -0.48
C THR A 103 4.35 3.24 0.94
N GLN A 104 5.40 2.50 1.32
CA GLN A 104 6.05 2.62 2.63
C GLN A 104 7.20 3.65 2.64
N MET A 105 7.51 4.23 1.47
CA MET A 105 8.52 5.29 1.37
C MET A 105 8.12 6.49 2.22
N GLN A 106 9.06 6.98 3.02
CA GLN A 106 8.86 8.22 3.76
C GLN A 106 8.89 9.41 2.80
N LEU A 107 7.74 10.04 2.63
CA LEU A 107 7.59 11.29 1.87
C LEU A 107 7.78 12.48 2.80
N ASP A 108 8.17 13.63 2.24
CA ASP A 108 8.11 14.88 2.98
C ASP A 108 6.63 15.23 3.31
N ALA A 109 6.45 15.98 4.41
CA ALA A 109 5.10 16.28 4.93
C ALA A 109 4.22 16.98 3.89
N THR A 110 4.77 17.94 3.14
CA THR A 110 4.03 18.69 2.12
C THR A 110 3.52 17.78 1.00
N THR A 111 4.37 16.87 0.53
CA THR A 111 3.99 15.89 -0.51
C THR A 111 2.95 14.91 0.00
N ALA A 112 3.10 14.40 1.24
CA ALA A 112 2.14 13.47 1.83
C ALA A 112 0.78 14.13 2.06
N GLU A 113 0.72 15.32 2.67
CA GLU A 113 -0.50 16.07 2.98
C GLU A 113 -1.24 16.52 1.72
N SER A 114 -0.53 16.88 0.65
CA SER A 114 -1.14 17.29 -0.61
C SER A 114 -1.66 16.12 -1.45
N SER A 115 -1.31 14.89 -1.11
CA SER A 115 -1.70 13.71 -1.88
C SER A 115 -3.16 13.30 -1.62
N PRO A 116 -4.04 13.33 -2.64
CA PRO A 116 -5.40 12.83 -2.49
C PRO A 116 -5.46 11.33 -2.14
N ALA A 117 -4.50 10.55 -2.62
CA ALA A 117 -4.42 9.11 -2.38
C ALA A 117 -4.17 8.80 -0.89
N TYR A 118 -3.17 9.44 -0.29
CA TYR A 118 -2.88 9.25 1.13
C TYR A 118 -4.05 9.71 2.01
N ARG A 119 -4.66 10.85 1.68
CA ARG A 119 -5.86 11.32 2.40
C ARG A 119 -6.99 10.30 2.30
N ARG A 120 -7.26 9.76 1.11
CA ARG A 120 -8.32 8.77 0.90
C ARG A 120 -8.07 7.46 1.65
N ILE A 121 -6.81 6.99 1.75
CA ILE A 121 -6.46 5.83 2.58
C ILE A 121 -6.80 6.12 4.05
N LEU A 122 -6.42 7.28 4.57
CA LEU A 122 -6.73 7.67 5.95
C LEU A 122 -8.24 7.76 6.19
N ASP A 123 -8.98 8.47 5.32
CA ASP A 123 -10.43 8.62 5.44
C ASP A 123 -11.14 7.27 5.41
N THR A 124 -10.72 6.36 4.51
CA THR A 124 -11.27 5.01 4.43
C THR A 124 -10.95 4.19 5.68
N THR A 125 -9.73 4.34 6.22
CA THR A 125 -9.32 3.68 7.44
C THR A 125 -10.13 4.18 8.65
N TYR A 126 -10.31 5.49 8.79
CA TYR A 126 -11.13 6.05 9.87
C TYR A 126 -12.61 5.66 9.73
N ALA A 127 -13.16 5.68 8.51
CA ALA A 127 -14.53 5.23 8.27
C ALA A 127 -14.77 3.77 8.67
N LEU A 128 -13.77 2.90 8.53
CA LEU A 128 -13.82 1.50 9.00
C LEU A 128 -14.13 1.43 10.49
N PHE A 129 -13.53 2.31 11.30
CA PHE A 129 -13.67 2.29 12.76
C PHE A 129 -14.98 2.89 13.26
N HIS A 130 -15.76 3.61 12.45
CA HIS A 130 -17.09 4.10 12.85
C HIS A 130 -18.00 2.94 13.28
N GLY A 131 -17.86 1.77 12.63
CA GLY A 131 -18.63 0.56 12.99
C GLY A 131 -18.28 -0.03 14.37
N TYR A 132 -17.15 0.39 14.96
CA TYR A 132 -16.67 -0.07 16.27
C TYR A 132 -16.84 0.97 17.38
N GLY A 133 -17.31 2.20 17.02
CA GLY A 133 -17.56 3.26 18.00
C GLY A 133 -16.30 3.86 18.64
N LEU A 134 -15.12 3.64 18.02
CA LEU A 134 -13.86 4.16 18.53
C LEU A 134 -13.71 5.67 18.25
N THR A 135 -13.23 6.39 19.25
CA THR A 135 -12.90 7.82 19.18
C THR A 135 -11.46 8.04 19.62
N GLU A 136 -10.90 9.24 19.42
CA GLU A 136 -9.56 9.55 19.92
C GLU A 136 -9.50 9.50 21.46
N PRO A 137 -8.39 9.00 22.03
CA PRO A 137 -7.15 8.52 21.39
C PRO A 137 -7.18 7.08 20.88
N ASP A 138 -8.16 6.27 21.27
CA ASP A 138 -8.28 4.84 20.95
C ASP A 138 -8.34 4.59 19.43
N LEU A 139 -8.94 5.49 18.67
CA LEU A 139 -8.99 5.44 17.22
C LEU A 139 -7.58 5.41 16.60
N THR A 140 -6.70 6.30 17.05
CA THR A 140 -5.30 6.32 16.61
C THR A 140 -4.58 5.02 16.92
N ASP A 141 -4.79 4.45 18.11
CA ASP A 141 -4.12 3.22 18.52
C ASP A 141 -4.66 1.99 17.76
N ALA A 142 -5.96 1.95 17.50
CA ALA A 142 -6.57 0.92 16.64
C ALA A 142 -6.04 0.98 15.20
N VAL A 143 -5.88 2.17 14.62
CA VAL A 143 -5.25 2.35 13.30
C VAL A 143 -3.82 1.81 13.28
N ARG A 144 -3.03 2.11 14.31
CA ARG A 144 -1.66 1.62 14.46
C ARG A 144 -1.61 0.09 14.60
N LEU A 145 -2.51 -0.50 15.39
CA LEU A 145 -2.64 -1.94 15.55
C LEU A 145 -2.89 -2.61 14.20
N LEU A 146 -3.92 -2.19 13.46
CA LEU A 146 -4.26 -2.79 12.16
C LEU A 146 -3.13 -2.62 11.15
N ARG A 147 -2.55 -1.41 11.07
CA ARG A 147 -1.43 -1.17 10.15
C ARG A 147 -0.23 -2.07 10.47
N SER A 148 0.13 -2.20 11.73
CA SER A 148 1.24 -3.04 12.16
C SER A 148 0.98 -4.50 11.86
N PHE A 149 -0.24 -4.98 12.12
CA PHE A 149 -0.63 -6.36 11.85
C PHE A 149 -0.59 -6.67 10.35
N PHE A 150 -1.27 -5.88 9.51
CA PHE A 150 -1.33 -6.13 8.07
C PHE A 150 0.03 -6.03 7.42
N HIS A 151 0.82 -5.02 7.79
CA HIS A 151 2.18 -4.86 7.29
C HIS A 151 3.07 -6.04 7.69
N GLY A 152 3.06 -6.41 8.97
CA GLY A 152 3.85 -7.53 9.49
C GLY A 152 3.48 -8.86 8.84
N PHE A 153 2.18 -9.15 8.72
CA PHE A 153 1.71 -10.37 8.07
C PHE A 153 2.14 -10.43 6.60
N ALA A 154 1.91 -9.38 5.83
CA ALA A 154 2.30 -9.32 4.42
C ALA A 154 3.82 -9.42 4.23
N ALA A 155 4.62 -8.77 5.08
CA ALA A 155 6.08 -8.83 5.03
C ALA A 155 6.61 -10.25 5.35
N LEU A 156 6.05 -10.92 6.36
CA LEU A 156 6.42 -12.29 6.70
C LEU A 156 6.00 -13.28 5.61
N GLU A 157 4.81 -13.11 5.03
CA GLU A 157 4.36 -13.93 3.92
C GLU A 157 5.28 -13.78 2.70
N ALA A 158 5.60 -12.55 2.31
CA ALA A 158 6.47 -12.26 1.17
C ALA A 158 7.90 -12.81 1.34
N SER A 159 8.40 -12.83 2.59
CA SER A 159 9.74 -13.35 2.90
C SER A 159 9.78 -14.86 3.17
N GLY A 160 8.64 -15.55 3.14
CA GLY A 160 8.56 -16.97 3.53
C GLY A 160 8.75 -17.20 5.03
N GLY A 161 8.52 -16.16 5.86
CA GLY A 161 8.72 -16.20 7.31
C GLY A 161 7.75 -17.11 8.07
N PHE A 162 6.67 -17.56 7.45
CA PHE A 162 5.73 -18.51 8.04
C PHE A 162 6.12 -19.96 7.71
N GLY A 163 7.00 -20.55 8.50
CA GLY A 163 7.53 -21.90 8.24
C GLY A 163 6.59 -23.06 8.61
N HIS A 164 5.45 -22.83 9.28
CA HIS A 164 4.53 -23.89 9.69
C HIS A 164 3.65 -24.34 8.52
N PRO A 165 3.36 -25.66 8.34
CA PRO A 165 2.60 -26.20 7.19
C PRO A 165 1.12 -25.83 7.17
N ARG A 166 0.57 -25.23 8.24
CA ARG A 166 -0.80 -24.72 8.27
C ARG A 166 -1.00 -23.66 7.17
N GLY A 167 -2.06 -23.80 6.37
CA GLY A 167 -2.36 -22.86 5.31
C GLY A 167 -2.54 -21.43 5.81
N LEU A 168 -1.83 -20.48 5.20
CA LEU A 168 -1.86 -19.05 5.60
C LEU A 168 -3.27 -18.43 5.51
N ALA A 169 -4.08 -18.84 4.53
CA ALA A 169 -5.45 -18.34 4.41
C ALA A 169 -6.29 -18.65 5.67
N THR A 170 -6.10 -19.84 6.25
CA THR A 170 -6.82 -20.22 7.48
C THR A 170 -6.36 -19.38 8.67
N SER A 171 -5.05 -19.13 8.81
CA SER A 171 -4.51 -18.26 9.85
C SER A 171 -5.00 -16.84 9.68
N TRP A 172 -4.94 -16.30 8.47
CA TRP A 172 -5.43 -14.96 8.13
C TRP A 172 -6.88 -14.73 8.57
N GLN A 173 -7.80 -15.65 8.24
CA GLN A 173 -9.20 -15.53 8.66
C GLN A 173 -9.36 -15.57 10.18
N ARG A 174 -8.60 -16.43 10.87
CA ARG A 174 -8.60 -16.47 12.34
C ARG A 174 -8.06 -15.20 12.98
N ASP A 175 -7.05 -14.63 12.38
CA ASP A 175 -6.45 -13.38 12.86
C ASP A 175 -7.42 -12.20 12.65
N LEU A 176 -8.17 -12.18 11.54
CA LEU A 176 -9.22 -11.19 11.31
C LEU A 176 -10.39 -11.34 12.31
N ASP A 177 -10.77 -12.58 12.67
CA ASP A 177 -11.75 -12.83 13.71
C ASP A 177 -11.27 -12.29 15.07
N ALA A 178 -10.00 -12.48 15.39
CA ALA A 178 -9.39 -11.98 16.62
C ALA A 178 -9.29 -10.44 16.65
N LEU A 179 -8.96 -9.83 15.52
CA LEU A 179 -8.95 -8.37 15.39
C LEU A 179 -10.35 -7.77 15.54
N ASP A 180 -11.36 -8.34 14.88
CA ASP A 180 -12.75 -7.91 15.04
C ASP A 180 -13.21 -8.02 16.50
N PHE A 181 -12.88 -9.14 17.16
CA PHE A 181 -13.18 -9.32 18.58
C PHE A 181 -12.48 -8.24 19.44
N THR A 182 -11.20 -7.99 19.21
CA THR A 182 -10.43 -6.97 19.93
C THR A 182 -11.05 -5.58 19.74
N LEU A 183 -11.39 -5.21 18.50
CA LEU A 183 -11.98 -3.90 18.20
C LEU A 183 -13.36 -3.72 18.85
N ARG A 184 -14.18 -4.77 18.91
CA ARG A 184 -15.51 -4.73 19.57
C ARG A 184 -15.41 -4.63 21.09
N HIS A 185 -14.33 -5.13 21.67
CA HIS A 185 -14.11 -5.14 23.13
C HIS A 185 -12.96 -4.18 23.53
N TRP A 186 -12.73 -3.17 22.72
CA TRP A 186 -11.73 -2.15 23.03
C TRP A 186 -12.14 -1.40 24.30
N SER A 187 -11.42 -1.64 25.39
CA SER A 187 -11.68 -0.94 26.65
C SER A 187 -11.05 0.44 26.58
N SER A 188 -11.85 1.48 26.54
CA SER A 188 -11.34 2.85 26.70
C SER A 188 -10.82 3.00 28.14
N THR A 189 -9.52 2.91 28.32
CA THR A 189 -8.88 3.32 29.56
C THR A 189 -8.77 4.83 29.52
N HIS A 190 -9.75 5.49 30.10
CA HIS A 190 -9.64 6.91 30.39
C HIS A 190 -8.91 7.04 31.74
N ASP A 191 -7.62 7.33 31.69
CA ASP A 191 -6.88 7.94 32.78
C ASP A 191 -6.86 9.46 32.62
#